data_5547fccd6cc58d5082e9472d4c833723
#
_entry.id   5547fccd6cc58d5082e9472d4c833723
#
_cell.length_a   1.000
_cell.length_b   1.000
_cell.length_c   1.000
_cell.angle_alpha   90.00
_cell.angle_beta   90.00
_cell.angle_gamma   90.00
#
_symmetry.space_group_name_H-M   'P 1'
#
loop_
_entity.id
_entity.type
_entity.pdbx_description
1 polymer ?
#
loop_
_entity_poly.entity_id
_entity_poly.type
_entity_poly.pdbx_seq_one_letter_code
_entity_poly.pdbx_strand_id
1 'polypeptide(L)'
;MRDQLGITDQFSFTVKKEKEIIRDGRVAILFSPGFGAGWYTWHGVDALLRDPEVVHLIECRSKAPEGERDYYTEKIIKYCENTYGTDYYYGGADDLEIEWIELGDKFRITEYDGSEGIEYLTETVWMEA
;
A
#
# COMPACT_ATOMS: atom_id res chain seq x y z
N MET A 1 27.78 15.95 -21.33
CA MET A 1 26.91 16.21 -20.85
C MET A 1 26.63 16.28 -20.72
N ARG A 2 26.92 16.25 -20.54
CA ARG A 2 26.32 16.38 -20.12
C ARG A 2 25.94 16.43 -19.97
N ASP A 3 26.39 15.87 -20.07
CA ASP A 3 25.69 16.18 -19.59
C ASP A 3 25.63 16.18 -19.34
N GLN A 4 25.87 16.04 -19.40
CA GLN A 4 25.32 16.30 -18.92
C GLN A 4 24.88 16.16 -18.59
N LEU A 5 25.53 15.97 -18.68
CA LEU A 5 24.79 16.10 -18.14
C LEU A 5 24.42 15.89 -17.88
N GLY A 6 24.78 15.52 -17.98
CA GLY A 6 23.87 15.58 -17.44
C GLY A 6 23.68 15.36 -17.21
N ILE A 7 23.84 15.29 -17.12
CA ILE A 7 23.08 15.39 -16.60
C ILE A 7 22.55 15.22 -16.51
N THR A 8 22.57 14.96 -16.52
CA THR A 8 21.58 15.03 -16.13
C THR A 8 21.17 14.64 -15.97
N ASP A 9 21.35 14.41 -15.97
CA ASP A 9 20.50 14.20 -15.51
C ASP A 9 20.35 13.92 -15.01
N GLN A 10 20.51 13.75 -14.97
CA GLN A 10 19.92 13.62 -14.28
C GLN A 10 19.55 13.43 -13.69
N PHE A 11 19.67 13.49 -13.78
CA PHE A 11 18.85 13.40 -13.01
C PHE A 11 18.20 13.11 -12.83
N SER A 12 18.37 13.25 -13.25
CA SER A 12 17.54 12.80 -12.90
C SER A 12 17.41 12.53 -12.68
N PHE A 13 17.41 12.33 -12.42
CA PHE A 13 16.94 11.89 -11.78
C PHE A 13 16.40 11.71 -11.53
N THR A 14 16.64 11.78 -12.06
CA THR A 14 15.91 11.46 -11.60
C THR A 14 15.48 10.90 -10.57
N VAL A 15 14.74 11.29 -10.42
CA VAL A 15 14.35 10.87 -9.10
C VAL A 15 13.45 9.66 -9.22
N LYS A 16 13.93 8.55 -8.79
CA LYS A 16 13.15 7.34 -8.81
C LYS A 16 12.12 7.42 -7.70
N LYS A 17 10.85 7.47 -8.09
CA LYS A 17 9.79 7.39 -7.12
C LYS A 17 9.85 6.03 -6.45
N GLU A 18 9.87 6.01 -5.14
CA GLU A 18 9.92 4.76 -4.41
C GLU A 18 8.63 3.98 -4.63
N LYS A 19 8.78 2.67 -4.73
CA LYS A 19 7.62 1.81 -4.96
C LYS A 19 7.05 1.25 -3.67
N GLU A 20 7.78 1.38 -2.57
CA GLU A 20 7.36 0.86 -1.28
C GLU A 20 8.12 1.58 -0.18
N ILE A 21 7.58 1.51 1.03
CA ILE A 21 8.23 2.07 2.21
C ILE A 21 8.86 0.94 3.00
N ILE A 22 10.16 1.09 3.29
CA ILE A 22 10.90 0.10 4.06
C ILE A 22 11.43 0.79 5.31
N ARG A 23 11.16 0.21 6.48
CA ARG A 23 11.67 0.72 7.76
C ARG A 23 12.11 -0.45 8.60
N ASP A 24 13.35 -0.38 9.11
CA ASP A 24 13.90 -1.40 10.00
C ASP A 24 13.81 -2.80 9.38
N GLY A 25 14.04 -2.89 8.07
CA GLY A 25 14.01 -4.17 7.36
C GLY A 25 12.63 -4.71 7.08
N ARG A 26 11.58 -3.90 7.28
CA ARG A 26 10.20 -4.31 7.03
C ARG A 26 9.55 -3.43 6.00
N VAL A 27 8.68 -4.03 5.22
CA VAL A 27 7.94 -3.34 4.15
C VAL A 27 6.52 -3.07 4.62
N ALA A 28 6.03 -1.86 4.32
CA ALA A 28 4.65 -1.50 4.63
C ALA A 28 3.72 -2.14 3.60
N ILE A 29 2.83 -3.00 4.06
CA ILE A 29 1.84 -3.69 3.22
C ILE A 29 0.46 -3.22 3.66
N LEU A 30 -0.38 -2.92 2.68
CA LEU A 30 -1.71 -2.33 2.91
C LEU A 30 -2.79 -3.39 2.78
N PHE A 31 -3.71 -3.40 3.72
CA PHE A 31 -4.86 -4.31 3.67
C PHE A 31 -6.05 -3.65 4.36
N SER A 32 -7.24 -4.07 4.00
CA SER A 32 -8.48 -3.52 4.56
C SER A 32 -9.19 -4.61 5.34
N PRO A 33 -9.07 -4.61 6.68
CA PRO A 33 -9.69 -5.67 7.50
C PRO A 33 -11.19 -5.48 7.73
N GLY A 34 -11.75 -4.34 7.35
CA GLY A 34 -13.16 -4.09 7.56
C GLY A 34 -14.03 -4.86 6.59
N PHE A 35 -15.23 -5.20 7.02
CA PHE A 35 -16.18 -5.86 6.14
C PHE A 35 -16.75 -4.87 5.14
N GLY A 36 -17.11 -5.36 3.97
CA GLY A 36 -17.82 -4.58 2.96
C GLY A 36 -16.99 -4.17 1.75
N ALA A 37 -15.68 -3.99 1.90
CA ALA A 37 -14.85 -3.63 0.77
C ALA A 37 -13.41 -4.03 1.03
N GLY A 38 -12.85 -4.81 0.11
CA GLY A 38 -11.44 -5.14 0.13
C GLY A 38 -10.61 -4.04 -0.49
N TRP A 39 -9.32 -4.24 -0.49
CA TRP A 39 -8.39 -3.30 -1.11
C TRP A 39 -7.68 -3.99 -2.25
N TYR A 40 -6.55 -4.65 -1.96
CA TYR A 40 -5.79 -5.35 -2.99
C TYR A 40 -6.61 -6.45 -3.67
N THR A 41 -7.35 -7.23 -2.91
CA THR A 41 -8.10 -8.37 -3.44
C THR A 41 -9.24 -7.95 -4.36
N TRP A 42 -9.70 -6.72 -4.23
CA TRP A 42 -10.78 -6.20 -5.08
C TRP A 42 -10.26 -5.47 -6.30
N HIS A 43 -9.02 -4.97 -6.24
CA HIS A 43 -8.44 -4.24 -7.38
C HIS A 43 -7.54 -5.09 -8.25
N GLY A 44 -6.75 -5.96 -7.62
CA GLY A 44 -5.75 -6.74 -8.32
C GLY A 44 -4.59 -5.92 -8.87
N VAL A 45 -4.39 -4.71 -8.36
CA VAL A 45 -3.30 -3.84 -8.81
C VAL A 45 -2.17 -3.93 -7.80
N ASP A 46 -1.03 -4.51 -8.22
CA ASP A 46 0.10 -4.74 -7.31
C ASP A 46 0.57 -3.49 -6.60
N ALA A 47 0.62 -2.37 -7.31
CA ALA A 47 1.12 -1.13 -6.72
C ALA A 47 0.25 -0.67 -5.54
N LEU A 48 -1.04 -0.99 -5.55
CA LEU A 48 -1.93 -0.60 -4.46
C LEU A 48 -1.66 -1.36 -3.17
N LEU A 49 -0.91 -2.46 -3.25
CA LEU A 49 -0.58 -3.24 -2.07
C LEU A 49 0.43 -2.52 -1.18
N ARG A 50 1.23 -1.61 -1.73
CA ARG A 50 2.34 -1.00 -1.00
C ARG A 50 2.64 0.44 -1.42
N ASP A 51 1.67 1.14 -1.97
CA ASP A 51 1.88 2.49 -2.49
C ASP A 51 2.38 3.44 -1.38
N PRO A 52 3.55 4.08 -1.57
CA PRO A 52 4.14 4.91 -0.53
C PRO A 52 3.29 6.12 -0.13
N GLU A 53 2.59 6.72 -1.08
CA GLU A 53 1.76 7.88 -0.74
C GLU A 53 0.56 7.46 0.09
N VAL A 54 -0.03 6.31 -0.23
CA VAL A 54 -1.14 5.80 0.58
C VAL A 54 -0.67 5.47 1.98
N VAL A 55 0.53 4.84 2.11
CA VAL A 55 1.12 4.58 3.42
C VAL A 55 1.26 5.87 4.21
N HIS A 56 1.79 6.92 3.57
CA HIS A 56 1.98 8.21 4.22
C HIS A 56 0.65 8.80 4.70
N LEU A 57 -0.37 8.75 3.85
CA LEU A 57 -1.67 9.31 4.20
C LEU A 57 -2.34 8.54 5.34
N ILE A 58 -2.15 7.21 5.39
CA ILE A 58 -2.67 6.42 6.50
C ILE A 58 -1.98 6.81 7.80
N GLU A 59 -0.67 7.02 7.75
CA GLU A 59 0.06 7.44 8.94
C GLU A 59 -0.38 8.82 9.42
N CYS A 60 -0.63 9.73 8.48
CA CYS A 60 -1.19 11.04 8.85
C CYS A 60 -2.55 10.88 9.49
N ARG A 61 -3.38 10.01 8.91
CA ARG A 61 -4.73 9.78 9.43
C ARG A 61 -4.71 9.23 10.85
N SER A 62 -3.77 8.32 11.13
CA SER A 62 -3.69 7.70 12.45
C SER A 62 -3.26 8.69 13.53
N LYS A 63 -2.61 9.79 13.15
CA LYS A 63 -2.17 10.84 14.08
C LYS A 63 -3.12 12.01 14.14
N ALA A 64 -4.12 12.06 13.28
CA ALA A 64 -5.02 13.19 13.18
C ALA A 64 -6.08 13.14 14.28
N PRO A 65 -6.61 14.30 14.68
CA PRO A 65 -7.77 14.32 15.56
C PRO A 65 -8.93 13.57 14.93
N GLU A 66 -9.77 13.00 15.77
CA GLU A 66 -10.85 12.15 15.30
C GLU A 66 -11.72 12.80 14.24
N GLY A 67 -11.99 14.08 14.36
CA GLY A 67 -12.85 14.78 13.40
C GLY A 67 -12.20 14.98 12.03
N GLU A 68 -10.91 14.68 11.88
CA GLU A 68 -10.21 14.87 10.61
C GLU A 68 -9.91 13.57 9.89
N ARG A 69 -10.37 12.46 10.43
CA ARG A 69 -10.09 11.16 9.84
C ARG A 69 -10.63 11.05 8.41
N ASP A 70 -11.84 11.51 8.19
CA ASP A 70 -12.47 11.41 6.86
C ASP A 70 -11.75 12.25 5.82
N TYR A 71 -11.13 13.35 6.23
CA TYR A 71 -10.35 14.17 5.31
C TYR A 71 -9.23 13.36 4.67
N TYR A 72 -8.52 12.56 5.47
CA TYR A 72 -7.43 11.74 4.95
C TYR A 72 -7.93 10.55 4.13
N THR A 73 -9.06 9.98 4.52
CA THR A 73 -9.66 8.92 3.72
C THR A 73 -10.01 9.42 2.32
N GLU A 74 -10.57 10.63 2.23
CA GLU A 74 -10.89 11.20 0.93
C GLU A 74 -9.64 11.52 0.12
N LYS A 75 -8.58 11.95 0.79
CA LYS A 75 -7.32 12.20 0.09
C LYS A 75 -6.75 10.92 -0.49
N ILE A 76 -6.85 9.82 0.23
CA ILE A 76 -6.42 8.52 -0.28
C ILE A 76 -7.18 8.16 -1.54
N ILE A 77 -8.50 8.28 -1.49
CA ILE A 77 -9.34 7.94 -2.64
C ILE A 77 -9.00 8.83 -3.83
N LYS A 78 -8.87 10.13 -3.60
CA LYS A 78 -8.57 11.07 -4.67
C LYS A 78 -7.22 10.77 -5.31
N TYR A 79 -6.23 10.49 -4.48
CA TYR A 79 -4.91 10.13 -4.98
C TYR A 79 -4.98 8.87 -5.85
N CYS A 80 -5.71 7.87 -5.39
CA CYS A 80 -5.83 6.62 -6.14
C CYS A 80 -6.58 6.81 -7.44
N GLU A 81 -7.63 7.63 -7.44
CA GLU A 81 -8.36 7.94 -8.67
C GLU A 81 -7.45 8.62 -9.69
N ASN A 82 -6.62 9.55 -9.22
CA ASN A 82 -5.73 10.27 -10.11
C ASN A 82 -4.58 9.41 -10.61
N THR A 83 -4.14 8.45 -9.82
CA THR A 83 -2.96 7.64 -10.13
C THR A 83 -3.32 6.35 -10.86
N TYR A 84 -4.40 5.71 -10.46
CA TYR A 84 -4.76 4.37 -10.96
C TYR A 84 -6.05 4.36 -11.76
N GLY A 85 -6.82 5.44 -11.74
CA GLY A 85 -8.03 5.56 -12.52
C GLY A 85 -9.29 5.42 -11.69
N THR A 86 -10.41 5.80 -12.31
CA THR A 86 -11.72 5.80 -11.64
C THR A 86 -12.50 4.53 -11.90
N ASP A 87 -11.89 3.54 -12.57
CA ASP A 87 -12.58 2.28 -12.87
C ASP A 87 -12.62 1.34 -11.67
N TYR A 88 -11.97 1.68 -10.58
CA TYR A 88 -11.90 0.84 -9.39
C TYR A 88 -12.71 1.45 -8.25
N TYR A 89 -13.18 0.57 -7.38
CA TYR A 89 -13.90 1.01 -6.19
C TYR A 89 -12.93 1.08 -5.02
N TYR A 90 -12.77 2.27 -4.44
CA TYR A 90 -11.79 2.51 -3.39
C TYR A 90 -12.43 2.59 -2.00
N GLY A 91 -13.61 2.00 -1.83
CA GLY A 91 -14.31 2.07 -0.54
C GLY A 91 -13.55 1.45 0.61
N GLY A 92 -12.66 0.50 0.33
CA GLY A 92 -11.83 -0.10 1.39
C GLY A 92 -10.84 0.86 2.04
N ALA A 93 -10.67 2.06 1.46
CA ALA A 93 -9.75 3.04 2.03
C ALA A 93 -10.12 3.44 3.45
N ASP A 94 -11.40 3.39 3.80
CA ASP A 94 -11.84 3.78 5.12
C ASP A 94 -11.27 2.91 6.23
N ASP A 95 -11.10 1.63 5.95
CA ASP A 95 -10.60 0.66 6.93
C ASP A 95 -9.16 0.23 6.67
N LEU A 96 -8.46 0.91 5.78
CA LEU A 96 -7.12 0.53 5.40
C LEU A 96 -6.14 0.62 6.55
N GLU A 97 -5.30 -0.41 6.69
CA GLU A 97 -4.28 -0.49 7.72
C GLU A 97 -2.95 -0.92 7.11
N ILE A 98 -1.88 -0.69 7.85
CA ILE A 98 -0.54 -1.06 7.44
C ILE A 98 -0.07 -2.24 8.29
N GLU A 99 0.43 -3.28 7.61
CA GLU A 99 1.15 -4.35 8.27
C GLU A 99 2.60 -4.26 7.83
N TRP A 100 3.53 -4.27 8.79
CA TRP A 100 4.96 -4.22 8.50
C TRP A 100 5.50 -5.63 8.43
N ILE A 101 5.90 -6.06 7.22
CA ILE A 101 6.32 -7.43 6.97
C ILE A 101 7.81 -7.47 6.68
N GLU A 102 8.54 -8.39 7.29
CA GLU A 102 9.98 -8.48 7.09
C GLU A 102 10.33 -8.75 5.64
N LEU A 103 11.36 -8.06 5.16
CA LEU A 103 11.83 -8.26 3.80
C LEU A 103 12.15 -9.74 3.58
N GLY A 104 11.65 -10.26 2.47
CA GLY A 104 11.89 -11.66 2.11
C GLY A 104 10.85 -12.62 2.63
N ASP A 105 10.04 -12.23 3.61
CA ASP A 105 8.96 -13.08 4.07
C ASP A 105 7.91 -13.22 2.99
N LYS A 106 7.40 -14.44 2.86
CA LYS A 106 6.33 -14.69 1.90
C LYS A 106 4.99 -14.62 2.60
N PHE A 107 4.05 -13.98 1.93
CA PHE A 107 2.73 -13.77 2.51
C PHE A 107 1.71 -13.74 1.38
N ARG A 108 0.45 -13.80 1.77
CA ARG A 108 -0.65 -13.55 0.83
C ARG A 108 -1.75 -12.80 1.55
N ILE A 109 -2.56 -12.11 0.75
CA ILE A 109 -3.73 -11.42 1.27
C ILE A 109 -4.92 -12.35 1.16
N THR A 110 -5.58 -12.60 2.27
CA THR A 110 -6.81 -13.39 2.29
C THR A 110 -8.00 -12.43 2.29
N GLU A 111 -9.16 -12.92 1.91
CA GLU A 111 -10.34 -12.06 1.84
C GLU A 111 -11.59 -12.89 2.16
N TYR A 112 -12.45 -12.30 2.99
CA TYR A 112 -13.76 -12.87 3.29
C TYR A 112 -14.74 -11.73 3.42
N ASP A 113 -15.69 -11.68 2.49
CA ASP A 113 -16.77 -10.68 2.51
C ASP A 113 -16.21 -9.25 2.56
N GLY A 114 -15.12 -9.02 1.84
CA GLY A 114 -14.44 -7.74 1.80
C GLY A 114 -13.40 -7.55 2.88
N SER A 115 -13.43 -8.36 3.92
CA SER A 115 -12.45 -8.25 5.00
C SER A 115 -11.16 -8.95 4.61
N GLU A 116 -10.08 -8.17 4.52
CA GLU A 116 -8.79 -8.72 4.15
C GLU A 116 -7.96 -9.06 5.38
N GLY A 117 -7.15 -10.09 5.25
CA GLY A 117 -6.19 -10.48 6.26
C GLY A 117 -4.87 -10.82 5.60
N ILE A 118 -3.86 -11.04 6.44
CA ILE A 118 -2.54 -11.39 5.94
C ILE A 118 -2.17 -12.75 6.50
N GLU A 119 -1.76 -13.64 5.60
CA GLU A 119 -1.35 -14.99 5.98
C GLU A 119 0.10 -15.15 5.57
N TYR A 120 0.92 -15.59 6.51
CA TYR A 120 2.34 -15.79 6.26
C TYR A 120 2.62 -17.22 5.86
N LEU A 121 3.51 -17.39 4.92
CA LEU A 121 3.96 -18.72 4.52
C LEU A 121 5.17 -19.07 5.37
N THR A 122 5.03 -20.08 6.22
CA THR A 122 6.13 -20.54 7.04
C THR A 122 6.40 -22.01 6.73
N GLU A 123 7.64 -22.42 6.96
CA GLU A 123 8.02 -23.80 6.67
C GLU A 123 7.28 -24.80 7.55
N THR A 124 6.88 -24.37 8.73
CA THR A 124 6.15 -25.25 9.64
C THR A 124 4.76 -25.63 9.13
N VAL A 125 4.28 -24.93 8.11
CA VAL A 125 2.98 -25.24 7.52
C VAL A 125 3.10 -26.39 6.52
N TRP A 126 4.31 -26.68 6.05
CA TRP A 126 4.51 -27.71 5.05
C TRP A 126 4.57 -29.08 5.69
N MET A 127 3.82 -30.01 5.13
CA MET A 127 3.82 -31.39 5.57
C MET A 127 4.17 -32.25 4.38
N GLU A 128 4.95 -33.28 4.65
CA GLU A 128 5.33 -34.23 3.61
C GLU A 128 4.62 -35.56 3.84
N ALA A 129 4.26 -36.15 2.74
CA ALA A 129 3.63 -37.44 2.78
C ALA A 129 4.60 -38.54 3.22
#